data_614788c2f6dcc31ecd215af9cf2c3cbc
#
_entry.id   614788c2f6dcc31ecd215af9cf2c3cbc
#
_cell.length_a   1.000
_cell.length_b   1.000
_cell.length_c   1.000
_cell.angle_alpha   90.00
_cell.angle_beta   90.00
_cell.angle_gamma   90.00
#
_symmetry.space_group_name_H-M   'P 1'
#
loop_
_entity.id
_entity.type
_entity.pdbx_description
1 polymer ?
#
loop_
_entity_poly.entity_id
_entity_poly.type
_entity_poly.pdbx_seq_one_letter_code
_entity_poly.pdbx_strand_id
1 'polypeptide(L)'
;MIPQNAMDSDEIYMDLCSKIEKLVYLPGDKISENELCRQYGVSRHIIRTVIGRLKERALLTVYPQRGTFVSLIDMKSVELILFIREAVE
;
A
#
# COMPACT_ATOMS: atom_id res chain seq x y z
N MET A 1 21.90 19.15 5.39
CA MET A 1 21.77 17.79 5.89
C MET A 1 20.32 17.36 5.95
N ILE A 2 20.06 16.12 5.59
CA ILE A 2 18.70 15.63 5.56
C ILE A 2 18.20 15.31 6.96
N PRO A 3 16.99 15.75 7.32
CA PRO A 3 16.43 15.40 8.63
C PRO A 3 16.40 13.89 8.82
N GLN A 4 16.80 13.44 9.99
CA GLN A 4 16.93 12.01 10.25
C GLN A 4 15.60 11.29 10.36
N ASN A 5 14.58 12.02 10.77
CA ASN A 5 13.28 11.43 11.06
C ASN A 5 12.22 11.74 10.02
N ALA A 6 12.62 12.27 8.86
CA ALA A 6 11.69 12.54 7.78
C ALA A 6 12.11 11.72 6.57
N MET A 7 11.27 10.78 6.18
CA MET A 7 11.48 9.99 4.97
C MET A 7 10.82 10.71 3.80
N ASP A 8 11.39 10.59 2.62
CA ASP A 8 10.73 11.14 1.46
C ASP A 8 9.67 10.16 0.95
N SER A 9 8.89 10.59 -0.03
CA SER A 9 7.77 9.78 -0.52
C SER A 9 8.24 8.47 -1.14
N ASP A 10 9.37 8.46 -1.81
CA ASP A 10 9.89 7.23 -2.41
C ASP A 10 10.27 6.20 -1.35
N GLU A 11 10.92 6.64 -0.30
CA GLU A 11 11.31 5.74 0.79
C GLU A 11 10.08 5.15 1.48
N ILE A 12 9.08 5.98 1.73
CA ILE A 12 7.85 5.53 2.36
C ILE A 12 7.10 4.55 1.44
N TYR A 13 7.07 4.88 0.16
CA TYR A 13 6.43 4.02 -0.82
C TYR A 13 7.07 2.63 -0.83
N MET A 14 8.39 2.56 -0.88
CA MET A 14 9.09 1.29 -0.88
C MET A 14 8.90 0.52 0.42
N ASP A 15 8.89 1.24 1.54
CA ASP A 15 8.68 0.61 2.83
C ASP A 15 7.28 0.00 2.93
N LEU A 16 6.27 0.72 2.48
CA LEU A 16 4.91 0.21 2.49
C LEU A 16 4.72 -0.95 1.52
N CYS A 17 5.34 -0.89 0.35
CA CYS A 17 5.32 -2.00 -0.58
C CYS A 17 5.89 -3.26 0.07
N SER A 18 7.01 -3.11 0.73
CA SER A 18 7.66 -4.23 1.41
C SER A 18 6.76 -4.80 2.50
N LYS A 19 6.13 -3.94 3.29
CA LYS A 19 5.25 -4.38 4.36
C LYS A 19 4.03 -5.13 3.84
N ILE A 20 3.50 -4.70 2.71
CA ILE A 20 2.37 -5.38 2.09
C ILE A 20 2.82 -6.74 1.54
N GLU A 21 3.95 -6.79 0.88
CA GLU A 21 4.48 -8.03 0.33
C GLU A 21 4.81 -9.04 1.42
N LYS A 22 5.33 -8.57 2.54
CA LYS A 22 5.69 -9.46 3.65
C LYS A 22 4.53 -9.75 4.57
N LEU A 23 3.34 -9.29 4.23
CA LEU A 23 2.12 -9.50 5.01
C LEU A 23 2.17 -8.89 6.40
N VAL A 24 2.96 -7.82 6.56
CA VAL A 24 2.89 -7.00 7.76
C VAL A 24 1.52 -6.32 7.79
N TYR A 25 1.07 -5.85 6.64
CA TYR A 25 -0.32 -5.45 6.43
C TYR A 25 -1.00 -6.56 5.64
N LEU A 26 -2.06 -7.09 6.18
CA LEU A 26 -2.78 -8.18 5.55
C LEU A 26 -3.79 -7.67 4.52
N PRO A 27 -4.13 -8.47 3.51
CA PRO A 27 -5.20 -8.08 2.59
C PRO A 27 -6.48 -7.75 3.35
N GLY A 28 -7.08 -6.62 3.02
CA GLY A 28 -8.29 -6.16 3.68
C GLY A 28 -8.04 -5.27 4.89
N ASP A 29 -6.81 -5.13 5.34
CA ASP A 29 -6.50 -4.26 6.47
C ASP A 29 -6.76 -2.81 6.10
N LYS A 30 -7.31 -2.07 7.06
CA LYS A 30 -7.54 -0.64 6.86
C LYS A 30 -6.26 0.14 7.11
N ILE A 31 -5.97 1.07 6.23
CA ILE A 31 -4.80 1.94 6.33
C ILE A 31 -5.27 3.33 6.75
N SER A 32 -4.72 3.84 7.83
CA SER A 32 -5.06 5.17 8.32
C SER A 32 -3.98 6.18 7.92
N GLU A 33 -4.38 7.24 7.23
CA GLU A 33 -3.46 8.32 6.87
C GLU A 33 -2.83 8.94 8.11
N ASN A 34 -3.64 9.16 9.15
CA ASN A 34 -3.15 9.77 10.37
C ASN A 34 -2.09 8.92 11.06
N GLU A 35 -2.32 7.62 11.09
CA GLU A 35 -1.34 6.71 11.66
C GLU A 35 -0.04 6.71 10.87
N LEU A 36 -0.13 6.69 9.56
CA LEU A 36 1.06 6.71 8.71
C LEU A 36 1.82 8.02 8.87
N CYS A 37 1.11 9.14 8.97
CA CYS A 37 1.78 10.42 9.23
C CYS A 37 2.59 10.38 10.51
N ARG A 38 2.03 9.81 11.57
CA ARG A 38 2.74 9.70 12.85
C ARG A 38 3.88 8.69 12.77
N GLN A 39 3.64 7.59 12.11
CA GLN A 39 4.62 6.52 12.02
C GLN A 39 5.87 6.93 11.26
N TYR A 40 5.69 7.67 10.18
CA TYR A 40 6.81 8.10 9.33
C TYR A 40 7.26 9.52 9.61
N GLY A 41 6.54 10.25 10.45
CA GLY A 41 6.92 11.62 10.78
C GLY A 41 6.84 12.58 9.62
N VAL A 42 5.85 12.43 8.76
CA VAL A 42 5.69 13.27 7.57
C VAL A 42 4.29 13.86 7.51
N SER A 43 4.10 14.80 6.58
CA SER A 43 2.82 15.47 6.42
C SER A 43 1.82 14.55 5.71
N ARG A 44 0.54 14.92 5.85
CA ARG A 44 -0.53 14.18 5.18
C ARG A 44 -0.38 14.22 3.67
N HIS A 45 0.13 15.32 3.14
CA HIS A 45 0.32 15.46 1.70
C HIS A 45 1.26 14.37 1.17
N ILE A 46 2.34 14.12 1.87
CA ILE A 46 3.31 13.10 1.47
C ILE A 46 2.67 11.71 1.53
N ILE A 47 1.93 11.44 2.59
CA ILE A 47 1.25 10.15 2.74
C ILE A 47 0.22 9.95 1.63
N ARG A 48 -0.53 10.98 1.29
CA ARG A 48 -1.50 10.88 0.20
C ARG A 48 -0.84 10.60 -1.15
N THR A 49 0.33 11.19 -1.37
CA THR A 49 1.09 10.92 -2.58
C THR A 49 1.49 9.45 -2.66
N VAL A 50 1.98 8.91 -1.55
CA VAL A 50 2.38 7.51 -1.48
C VAL A 50 1.16 6.59 -1.68
N ILE A 51 0.06 6.89 -1.03
CA ILE A 51 -1.16 6.09 -1.18
C ILE A 51 -1.64 6.09 -2.63
N GLY A 52 -1.56 7.25 -3.30
CA GLY A 52 -1.92 7.33 -4.71
C GLY A 52 -1.06 6.42 -5.59
N ARG A 53 0.23 6.37 -5.32
CA ARG A 53 1.13 5.49 -6.06
C ARG A 53 0.82 4.02 -5.81
N LEU A 54 0.53 3.67 -4.56
CA LEU A 54 0.17 2.29 -4.22
C LEU A 54 -1.16 1.90 -4.84
N LYS A 55 -2.10 2.84 -4.89
CA LYS A 55 -3.38 2.61 -5.53
C LYS A 55 -3.21 2.33 -7.03
N GLU A 56 -2.32 3.07 -7.68
CA GLU A 56 -2.05 2.85 -9.10
C GLU A 56 -1.50 1.46 -9.37
N ARG A 57 -0.78 0.90 -8.41
CA ARG A 57 -0.23 -0.44 -8.53
C ARG A 57 -1.19 -1.51 -8.02
N ALA A 58 -2.41 -1.12 -7.68
CA ALA A 58 -3.43 -2.02 -7.16
C ALA A 58 -3.03 -2.69 -5.83
N LEU A 59 -2.12 -2.08 -5.09
CA LEU A 59 -1.75 -2.56 -3.77
C LEU A 59 -2.68 -2.02 -2.69
N LEU A 60 -3.30 -0.88 -2.93
CA LEU A 60 -4.29 -0.28 -2.04
C LEU A 60 -5.55 0.03 -2.82
N THR A 61 -6.68 -0.04 -2.15
CA THR A 61 -7.97 0.33 -2.71
C THR A 61 -8.58 1.41 -1.84
N VAL A 62 -9.04 2.49 -2.48
CA VAL A 62 -9.67 3.60 -1.76
C VAL A 62 -11.17 3.54 -2.01
N TYR A 63 -11.93 3.45 -0.92
CA TYR A 63 -13.39 3.47 -0.99
C TYR A 63 -13.89 4.80 -0.46
N PRO A 64 -14.65 5.57 -1.27
CA PRO A 64 -15.18 6.85 -0.79
C PRO A 64 -15.95 6.64 0.50
N GLN A 65 -15.72 7.51 1.47
CA GLN A 65 -16.41 7.49 2.76
C GLN A 65 -16.09 6.30 3.66
N ARG A 66 -15.34 5.33 3.19
CA ARG A 66 -14.97 4.17 4.02
C ARG A 66 -13.50 4.16 4.37
N GLY A 67 -12.65 4.64 3.48
CA GLY A 67 -11.23 4.73 3.74
C GLY A 67 -10.39 3.94 2.76
N THR A 68 -9.13 3.76 3.13
CA THR A 68 -8.15 3.07 2.30
C THR A 68 -7.86 1.71 2.91
N PHE A 69 -7.83 0.69 2.08
CA PHE A 69 -7.62 -0.69 2.52
C PHE A 69 -6.56 -1.36 1.67
N VAL A 70 -5.85 -2.31 2.27
CA VAL A 70 -4.93 -3.14 1.50
C VAL A 70 -5.75 -3.99 0.55
N SER A 71 -5.37 -4.02 -0.72
CA SER A 71 -6.10 -4.75 -1.73
C SER A 71 -6.12 -6.24 -1.42
N LEU A 72 -7.25 -6.87 -1.68
CA LEU A 72 -7.39 -8.31 -1.46
C LEU A 72 -6.66 -9.12 -2.51
N ILE A 73 -6.38 -8.51 -3.66
CA ILE A 73 -5.73 -9.19 -4.78
C ILE A 73 -4.48 -8.40 -5.13
N ASP A 74 -3.31 -9.03 -5.03
CA ASP A 74 -2.07 -8.43 -5.49
C ASP A 74 -1.73 -8.97 -6.89
N MET A 75 -0.69 -8.42 -7.50
CA MET A 75 -0.32 -8.83 -8.86
C MET A 75 0.05 -10.29 -8.94
N LYS A 76 0.77 -10.79 -7.96
CA LYS A 76 1.16 -12.20 -7.97
C LYS A 76 -0.04 -13.11 -7.80
N SER A 77 -0.94 -12.76 -6.91
CA SER A 77 -2.15 -13.55 -6.69
C SER A 77 -3.03 -13.59 -7.93
N VAL A 78 -3.14 -12.46 -8.62
CA VAL A 78 -3.92 -12.41 -9.85
C VAL A 78 -3.33 -13.34 -10.91
N GLU A 79 -2.03 -13.28 -11.09
CA GLU A 79 -1.36 -14.13 -12.07
C GLU A 79 -1.55 -15.61 -11.75
N LEU A 80 -1.41 -15.97 -10.49
CA LEU A 80 -1.57 -17.33 -10.05
C LEU A 80 -3.00 -17.83 -10.26
N ILE A 81 -3.96 -17.00 -9.92
CA ILE A 81 -5.37 -17.36 -10.09
C ILE A 81 -5.71 -17.57 -11.57
N LEU A 82 -5.23 -16.69 -12.43
CA LEU A 82 -5.47 -16.81 -13.86
C LEU A 82 -4.82 -18.06 -14.42
N PHE A 83 -3.60 -18.36 -13.98
CA PHE A 83 -2.91 -19.56 -14.40
C PHE A 83 -3.68 -20.83 -14.00
N ILE A 84 -4.18 -20.87 -12.78
CA ILE A 84 -4.94 -22.01 -12.30
C ILE A 84 -6.24 -22.18 -13.09
N ARG A 85 -6.92 -21.09 -13.40
CA ARG A 85 -8.13 -21.16 -14.21
C ARG A 85 -7.88 -21.75 -15.58
N GLU A 86 -6.82 -21.31 -16.23
CA GLU A 86 -6.47 -21.84 -17.54
C GLU A 86 -6.13 -23.31 -17.49
N ALA A 87 -5.47 -23.73 -16.43
CA ALA A 87 -5.10 -25.12 -16.26
C ALA A 87 -6.33 -26.02 -16.01
N VAL A 88 -7.35 -25.48 -15.37
CA VAL A 88 -8.56 -26.26 -15.08
C VAL A 88 -9.44 -26.40 -16.31
N GLU A 89 -9.45 -25.42 -17.16
CA GLU A 89 -10.22 -25.51 -18.40
C GLU A 89 -9.50 -26.37 -19.44
#